data_a3b14242ac01917291c5423ccf0b1b60
#
_entry.id   a3b14242ac01917291c5423ccf0b1b60
#
_cell.length_a   1.000
_cell.length_b   1.000
_cell.length_c   1.000
_cell.angle_alpha   90.00
_cell.angle_beta   90.00
_cell.angle_gamma   90.00
#
_symmetry.space_group_name_H-M   'P 1'
#
loop_
_entity.id
_entity.type
_entity.pdbx_description
1 polymer ?
#
loop_
_entity_poly.entity_id
_entity_poly.type
_entity_poly.pdbx_seq_one_letter_code
_entity_poly.pdbx_strand_id
1 'polypeptide(L)'
;TRELLHLVTEGIEDYEFLNWKSQVFGVEGNGGDCAYSNSYIQEGAKVNARAYIEDSYLYGETHIAEQCVVSGVTLKDKIVPAGVTLHGLKLRNGKFVVRVYGTFDNPKGFLADDAPFLHTTMKQMPELLGLSVEEIWGAEEPYLWFAKMYPVCDSIEEAVTAALELVEVLAGRQKVSENYKNAQRMSLYESFNAADTTQMLAWQENLEKKIRISRFLKAIDERKEVAEAALS
;
A
#
# COMPACT_ATOMS: atom_id res chain seq x y z
N THR A 1 -10.64 6.99 2.28
CA THR A 1 -10.15 5.83 1.49
C THR A 1 -11.29 5.04 0.85
N ARG A 2 -12.37 4.72 1.61
CA ARG A 2 -13.53 3.96 1.08
C ARG A 2 -14.17 4.63 -0.14
N GLU A 3 -14.42 5.94 -0.05
CA GLU A 3 -15.03 6.71 -1.14
C GLU A 3 -14.11 6.77 -2.36
N LEU A 4 -12.81 6.96 -2.15
CA LEU A 4 -11.83 6.91 -3.23
C LEU A 4 -11.82 5.54 -3.90
N LEU A 5 -11.78 4.46 -3.12
CA LEU A 5 -11.77 3.11 -3.65
C LEU A 5 -13.03 2.83 -4.50
N HIS A 6 -14.21 3.16 -3.98
CA HIS A 6 -15.47 3.04 -4.74
C HIS A 6 -15.41 3.85 -6.03
N LEU A 7 -14.97 5.09 -5.96
CA LEU A 7 -14.88 6.00 -7.11
C LEU A 7 -13.99 5.44 -8.23
N VAL A 8 -12.84 4.88 -7.90
CA VAL A 8 -11.86 4.43 -8.90
C VAL A 8 -12.11 2.99 -9.40
N THR A 9 -12.97 2.20 -8.73
CA THR A 9 -13.25 0.81 -9.09
C THR A 9 -14.67 0.59 -9.61
N GLU A 10 -15.67 1.09 -8.93
CA GLU A 10 -17.08 0.82 -9.23
C GLU A 10 -17.85 2.06 -9.71
N GLY A 11 -17.51 3.22 -9.20
CA GLY A 11 -18.23 4.48 -9.42
C GLY A 11 -17.57 5.46 -10.39
N ILE A 12 -16.52 5.03 -11.10
CA ILE A 12 -15.76 5.95 -11.97
C ILE A 12 -16.60 6.57 -13.09
N GLU A 13 -17.61 5.85 -13.58
CA GLU A 13 -18.48 6.33 -14.65
C GLU A 13 -19.44 7.45 -14.18
N ASP A 14 -19.81 7.44 -12.90
CA ASP A 14 -20.64 8.47 -12.30
C ASP A 14 -19.91 9.85 -12.22
N TYR A 15 -18.60 9.83 -12.39
CA TYR A 15 -17.72 11.00 -12.31
C TYR A 15 -17.00 11.30 -13.64
N GLU A 16 -17.60 10.93 -14.77
CA GLU A 16 -17.04 11.14 -16.11
C GLU A 16 -16.67 12.61 -16.36
N PHE A 17 -17.42 13.55 -15.80
CA PHE A 17 -17.14 14.98 -15.89
C PHE A 17 -15.79 15.40 -15.27
N LEU A 18 -15.20 14.61 -14.37
CA LEU A 18 -13.87 14.83 -13.79
C LEU A 18 -12.73 14.31 -14.68
N ASN A 19 -13.07 13.65 -15.80
CA ASN A 19 -12.11 13.03 -16.72
C ASN A 19 -11.12 12.05 -16.06
N TRP A 20 -11.53 11.37 -15.01
CA TRP A 20 -10.67 10.44 -14.27
C TRP A 20 -10.36 9.18 -15.07
N LYS A 21 -11.27 8.78 -15.95
CA LYS A 21 -11.08 7.62 -16.84
C LYS A 21 -9.77 7.70 -17.66
N SER A 22 -9.30 8.91 -17.97
CA SER A 22 -8.03 9.10 -18.68
C SER A 22 -6.79 8.88 -17.81
N GLN A 23 -6.93 8.83 -16.49
CA GLN A 23 -5.84 8.74 -15.52
C GLN A 23 -5.82 7.41 -14.74
N VAL A 24 -6.94 6.68 -14.73
CA VAL A 24 -7.07 5.40 -14.05
C VAL A 24 -7.24 4.30 -15.08
N PHE A 25 -6.42 3.25 -14.99
CA PHE A 25 -6.42 2.14 -15.93
C PHE A 25 -6.92 0.89 -15.24
N GLY A 26 -7.90 0.21 -15.84
CA GLY A 26 -8.31 -1.12 -15.42
C GLY A 26 -7.33 -2.18 -15.90
N VAL A 27 -7.15 -3.24 -15.13
CA VAL A 27 -6.41 -4.43 -15.53
C VAL A 27 -7.40 -5.43 -16.13
N GLU A 28 -7.38 -5.59 -17.45
CA GLU A 28 -8.15 -6.63 -18.12
C GLU A 28 -7.41 -7.98 -18.02
N GLY A 29 -8.15 -9.03 -17.74
CA GLY A 29 -7.71 -10.40 -18.00
C GLY A 29 -7.25 -11.24 -16.80
N ASN A 30 -6.97 -10.67 -15.65
CA ASN A 30 -6.61 -11.45 -14.45
C ASN A 30 -7.73 -11.56 -13.41
N GLY A 31 -8.97 -11.48 -13.85
CA GLY A 31 -10.15 -11.77 -13.02
C GLY A 31 -10.55 -10.66 -12.09
N GLY A 32 -10.15 -9.42 -12.35
CA GLY A 32 -10.49 -8.35 -11.43
C GLY A 32 -10.72 -6.99 -12.06
N ASP A 33 -11.72 -6.32 -11.56
CA ASP A 33 -12.03 -4.92 -11.82
C ASP A 33 -11.10 -4.01 -11.00
N CYS A 34 -9.80 -4.33 -10.93
CA CYS A 34 -8.85 -3.51 -10.21
C CYS A 34 -8.50 -2.28 -11.03
N ALA A 35 -8.38 -1.14 -10.34
CA ALA A 35 -7.90 0.08 -10.93
C ALA A 35 -6.43 0.31 -10.55
N TYR A 36 -5.64 0.88 -11.48
CA TYR A 36 -4.27 1.27 -11.18
C TYR A 36 -3.89 2.56 -11.90
N SER A 37 -2.98 3.30 -11.30
CA SER A 37 -2.39 4.51 -11.87
C SER A 37 -0.88 4.48 -11.64
N ASN A 38 -0.11 4.91 -12.66
CA ASN A 38 1.35 5.01 -12.59
C ASN A 38 2.02 3.80 -11.89
N SER A 39 1.58 2.58 -12.20
CA SER A 39 2.04 1.36 -11.54
C SER A 39 2.45 0.31 -12.54
N TYR A 40 3.44 -0.50 -12.16
CA TYR A 40 3.88 -1.65 -12.92
C TYR A 40 3.43 -2.93 -12.23
N ILE A 41 2.60 -3.68 -12.93
CA ILE A 41 2.10 -4.97 -12.48
C ILE A 41 2.68 -6.02 -13.42
N GLN A 42 3.62 -6.82 -12.92
CA GLN A 42 4.28 -7.87 -13.70
C GLN A 42 3.31 -9.00 -13.99
N GLU A 43 3.48 -9.66 -15.14
CA GLU A 43 2.81 -10.92 -15.42
C GLU A 43 3.11 -11.94 -14.32
N GLY A 44 2.05 -12.55 -13.74
CA GLY A 44 2.17 -13.41 -12.55
C GLY A 44 1.71 -12.76 -11.25
N ALA A 45 1.84 -11.45 -11.12
CA ALA A 45 1.21 -10.74 -10.02
C ALA A 45 -0.32 -10.72 -10.20
N LYS A 46 -1.05 -11.05 -9.12
CA LYS A 46 -2.52 -11.14 -9.12
C LYS A 46 -3.10 -10.02 -8.28
N VAL A 47 -3.97 -9.22 -8.88
CA VAL A 47 -4.70 -8.16 -8.18
C VAL A 47 -6.19 -8.46 -8.29
N ASN A 48 -6.85 -8.63 -7.15
CA ASN A 48 -8.28 -8.93 -7.13
C ASN A 48 -9.13 -7.69 -7.39
N ALA A 49 -10.41 -7.94 -7.69
CA ALA A 49 -11.41 -6.91 -7.88
C ALA A 49 -11.47 -5.91 -6.73
N ARG A 50 -11.85 -4.69 -7.02
CA ARG A 50 -12.01 -3.60 -6.06
C ARG A 50 -10.72 -3.22 -5.32
N ALA A 51 -9.54 -3.49 -5.91
CA ALA A 51 -8.28 -2.98 -5.40
C ALA A 51 -7.83 -1.78 -6.24
N TYR A 52 -7.14 -0.84 -5.61
CA TYR A 52 -6.51 0.30 -6.26
C TYR A 52 -5.01 0.32 -6.00
N ILE A 53 -4.23 0.41 -7.07
CA ILE A 53 -2.77 0.42 -7.02
C ILE A 53 -2.26 1.72 -7.61
N GLU A 54 -1.45 2.47 -6.88
CA GLU A 54 -0.83 3.69 -7.40
C GLU A 54 0.66 3.76 -7.07
N ASP A 55 1.43 4.37 -7.98
CA ASP A 55 2.86 4.64 -7.79
C ASP A 55 3.67 3.44 -7.29
N SER A 56 3.34 2.23 -7.73
CA SER A 56 3.85 0.99 -7.13
C SER A 56 4.39 0.00 -8.17
N TYR A 57 5.29 -0.88 -7.70
CA TYR A 57 5.80 -2.02 -8.45
C TYR A 57 5.32 -3.32 -7.80
N LEU A 58 4.69 -4.20 -8.59
CA LEU A 58 4.26 -5.54 -8.19
C LEU A 58 4.98 -6.59 -9.03
N TYR A 59 5.74 -7.47 -8.37
CA TYR A 59 6.58 -8.49 -9.01
C TYR A 59 6.27 -9.88 -8.49
N GLY A 60 6.68 -10.87 -9.29
CA GLY A 60 6.65 -12.28 -8.93
C GLY A 60 5.25 -12.75 -8.58
N GLU A 61 5.14 -13.61 -7.61
CA GLU A 61 3.86 -14.16 -7.12
C GLU A 61 3.16 -13.24 -6.10
N THR A 62 3.20 -11.92 -6.36
CA THR A 62 2.50 -10.97 -5.50
C THR A 62 0.98 -11.10 -5.68
N HIS A 63 0.26 -11.16 -4.55
CA HIS A 63 -1.18 -11.25 -4.54
C HIS A 63 -1.79 -10.15 -3.70
N ILE A 64 -2.61 -9.32 -4.32
CA ILE A 64 -3.40 -8.27 -3.66
C ILE A 64 -4.85 -8.71 -3.60
N ALA A 65 -5.38 -8.87 -2.40
CA ALA A 65 -6.77 -9.25 -2.20
C ALA A 65 -7.72 -8.06 -2.46
N GLU A 66 -9.02 -8.31 -2.37
CA GLU A 66 -10.05 -7.31 -2.60
C GLU A 66 -10.03 -6.15 -1.59
N GLN A 67 -10.57 -5.01 -2.00
CA GLN A 67 -10.72 -3.81 -1.17
C GLN A 67 -9.39 -3.27 -0.59
N CYS A 68 -8.28 -3.52 -1.30
CA CYS A 68 -6.97 -3.00 -0.94
C CYS A 68 -6.68 -1.68 -1.64
N VAL A 69 -5.90 -0.83 -0.98
CA VAL A 69 -5.24 0.33 -1.58
C VAL A 69 -3.74 0.20 -1.36
N VAL A 70 -2.98 0.20 -2.45
CA VAL A 70 -1.53 0.05 -2.41
C VAL A 70 -0.90 1.26 -3.09
N SER A 71 -0.10 2.02 -2.36
CA SER A 71 0.46 3.28 -2.82
C SER A 71 1.93 3.43 -2.44
N GLY A 72 2.77 3.80 -3.43
CA GLY A 72 4.16 4.19 -3.20
C GLY A 72 5.07 3.06 -2.70
N VAL A 73 4.84 1.80 -3.07
CA VAL A 73 5.60 0.65 -2.58
C VAL A 73 6.12 -0.25 -3.70
N THR A 74 7.11 -1.06 -3.35
CA THR A 74 7.58 -2.20 -4.13
C THR A 74 7.19 -3.49 -3.42
N LEU A 75 6.40 -4.34 -4.08
CA LEU A 75 5.95 -5.63 -3.58
C LEU A 75 6.55 -6.74 -4.45
N LYS A 76 7.30 -7.65 -3.84
CA LYS A 76 7.84 -8.83 -4.50
C LYS A 76 7.49 -10.07 -3.69
N ASP A 77 6.78 -11.00 -4.32
CA ASP A 77 6.36 -12.26 -3.69
C ASP A 77 5.64 -12.01 -2.34
N LYS A 78 4.70 -11.07 -2.32
CA LYS A 78 3.97 -10.67 -1.12
C LYS A 78 2.47 -10.89 -1.28
N ILE A 79 1.83 -11.23 -0.17
CA ILE A 79 0.37 -11.34 -0.07
C ILE A 79 -0.13 -10.16 0.77
N VAL A 80 -1.03 -9.35 0.19
CA VAL A 80 -1.74 -8.29 0.91
C VAL A 80 -3.17 -8.76 1.16
N PRO A 81 -3.56 -8.97 2.42
CA PRO A 81 -4.90 -9.44 2.76
C PRO A 81 -5.99 -8.41 2.41
N ALA A 82 -7.24 -8.87 2.30
CA ALA A 82 -8.37 -8.03 1.96
C ALA A 82 -8.58 -6.85 2.92
N GLY A 83 -9.02 -5.72 2.39
CA GLY A 83 -9.36 -4.54 3.17
C GLY A 83 -8.16 -3.80 3.78
N VAL A 84 -6.96 -4.00 3.26
CA VAL A 84 -5.73 -3.39 3.75
C VAL A 84 -5.29 -2.23 2.85
N THR A 85 -4.94 -1.12 3.46
CA THR A 85 -4.23 -0.01 2.81
C THR A 85 -2.75 -0.07 3.18
N LEU A 86 -1.87 -0.09 2.17
CA LEU A 86 -0.43 0.09 2.29
C LEU A 86 -0.04 1.42 1.65
N HIS A 87 0.64 2.28 2.40
CA HIS A 87 1.12 3.55 1.87
C HIS A 87 2.59 3.76 2.24
N GLY A 88 3.46 3.67 1.26
CA GLY A 88 4.90 3.88 1.39
C GLY A 88 5.27 5.36 1.41
N LEU A 89 6.18 5.72 2.31
CA LEU A 89 6.73 7.06 2.43
C LEU A 89 8.25 6.99 2.49
N LYS A 90 8.90 7.86 1.74
CA LYS A 90 10.30 8.19 1.95
C LYS A 90 10.39 9.38 2.90
N LEU A 91 11.26 9.28 3.90
CA LEU A 91 11.44 10.29 4.93
C LEU A 91 12.63 11.22 4.56
N ARG A 92 12.60 12.45 5.07
CA ARG A 92 13.70 13.43 4.86
C ARG A 92 15.07 12.96 5.35
N ASN A 93 15.13 12.00 6.28
CA ASN A 93 16.38 11.39 6.73
C ASN A 93 16.88 10.24 5.83
N GLY A 94 16.22 10.01 4.68
CA GLY A 94 16.56 8.97 3.73
C GLY A 94 16.00 7.59 4.04
N LYS A 95 15.34 7.39 5.19
CA LYS A 95 14.69 6.14 5.59
C LYS A 95 13.28 6.03 5.02
N PHE A 96 12.62 4.89 5.29
CA PHE A 96 11.31 4.55 4.77
C PHE A 96 10.35 4.16 5.89
N VAL A 97 9.08 4.44 5.68
CA VAL A 97 7.97 3.95 6.49
C VAL A 97 6.87 3.48 5.56
N VAL A 98 6.30 2.31 5.82
CA VAL A 98 5.04 1.90 5.21
C VAL A 98 3.95 1.94 6.26
N ARG A 99 2.99 2.84 6.05
CA ARG A 99 1.79 2.92 6.87
C ARG A 99 0.84 1.83 6.43
N VAL A 100 0.29 1.10 7.38
CA VAL A 100 -0.73 0.09 7.14
C VAL A 100 -1.93 0.32 8.04
N TYR A 101 -3.12 0.26 7.46
CA TYR A 101 -4.39 0.41 8.17
C TYR A 101 -5.51 -0.24 7.36
N GLY A 102 -6.64 -0.50 7.97
CA GLY A 102 -7.81 -0.99 7.26
C GLY A 102 -8.37 0.08 6.32
N THR A 103 -8.79 -0.30 5.14
CA THR A 103 -9.37 0.62 4.14
C THR A 103 -10.57 1.38 4.69
N PHE A 104 -11.24 0.82 5.69
CA PHE A 104 -12.41 1.41 6.33
C PHE A 104 -12.15 1.94 7.75
N ASP A 105 -10.90 1.91 8.22
CA ASP A 105 -10.54 2.41 9.54
C ASP A 105 -10.71 3.93 9.61
N ASN A 106 -11.08 4.39 10.81
CA ASN A 106 -11.16 5.81 11.10
C ASN A 106 -9.89 6.27 11.82
N PRO A 107 -9.02 7.09 11.21
CA PRO A 107 -7.81 7.58 11.85
C PRO A 107 -8.09 8.42 13.10
N LYS A 108 -9.32 8.91 13.28
CA LYS A 108 -9.81 9.59 14.50
C LYS A 108 -10.39 8.62 15.53
N GLY A 109 -10.25 7.30 15.31
CA GLY A 109 -10.64 6.30 16.30
C GLY A 109 -9.94 6.55 17.63
N PHE A 110 -10.66 6.43 18.74
CA PHE A 110 -10.18 6.73 20.07
C PHE A 110 -10.12 5.47 20.93
N LEU A 111 -9.08 5.31 21.74
CA LEU A 111 -8.85 4.13 22.55
C LEU A 111 -10.01 3.85 23.53
N ALA A 112 -10.56 4.90 24.17
CA ALA A 112 -11.65 4.74 25.11
C ALA A 112 -12.92 4.17 24.47
N ASP A 113 -13.16 4.51 23.19
CA ASP A 113 -14.30 4.04 22.40
C ASP A 113 -14.08 2.63 21.82
N ASP A 114 -12.92 2.06 22.06
CA ASP A 114 -12.51 0.76 21.50
C ASP A 114 -12.67 0.68 19.98
N ALA A 115 -12.23 1.72 19.28
CA ALA A 115 -12.39 1.83 17.85
C ALA A 115 -11.75 0.67 17.11
N PRO A 116 -12.36 0.17 16.03
CA PRO A 116 -11.79 -0.89 15.21
C PRO A 116 -10.51 -0.41 14.50
N PHE A 117 -9.56 -1.31 14.35
CA PHE A 117 -8.33 -1.10 13.60
C PHE A 117 -7.85 -2.40 12.97
N LEU A 118 -7.76 -2.45 11.62
CA LEU A 118 -7.45 -3.65 10.86
C LEU A 118 -8.39 -4.82 11.27
N HIS A 119 -7.82 -5.86 11.85
CA HIS A 119 -8.56 -7.07 12.27
C HIS A 119 -8.79 -7.14 13.81
N THR A 120 -8.58 -6.04 14.51
CA THR A 120 -8.65 -5.98 15.97
C THR A 120 -9.34 -4.68 16.42
N THR A 121 -9.24 -4.36 17.71
CA THR A 121 -9.67 -3.08 18.27
C THR A 121 -8.52 -2.38 18.98
N MET A 122 -8.66 -1.08 19.21
CA MET A 122 -7.61 -0.28 19.84
C MET A 122 -7.25 -0.78 21.25
N LYS A 123 -8.19 -1.34 21.99
CA LYS A 123 -7.91 -1.88 23.35
C LYS A 123 -7.08 -3.16 23.30
N GLN A 124 -7.19 -3.94 22.26
CA GLN A 124 -6.42 -5.18 22.08
C GLN A 124 -5.00 -4.94 21.53
N MET A 125 -4.79 -3.81 20.86
CA MET A 125 -3.50 -3.49 20.22
C MET A 125 -2.28 -3.58 21.17
N PRO A 126 -2.30 -2.99 22.38
CA PRO A 126 -1.14 -3.07 23.27
C PRO A 126 -0.73 -4.50 23.59
N GLU A 127 -1.67 -5.38 23.88
CA GLU A 127 -1.41 -6.79 24.16
C GLU A 127 -0.83 -7.51 22.94
N LEU A 128 -1.45 -7.35 21.76
CA LEU A 128 -1.00 -7.98 20.51
C LEU A 128 0.40 -7.52 20.10
N LEU A 129 0.69 -6.25 20.28
CA LEU A 129 2.00 -5.66 19.95
C LEU A 129 3.05 -5.91 21.04
N GLY A 130 2.64 -6.37 22.22
CA GLY A 130 3.53 -6.49 23.37
C GLY A 130 4.13 -5.18 23.82
N LEU A 131 3.37 -4.08 23.71
CA LEU A 131 3.75 -2.72 24.04
C LEU A 131 2.75 -2.14 25.05
N SER A 132 3.21 -1.25 25.90
CA SER A 132 2.32 -0.48 26.76
C SER A 132 1.58 0.63 25.99
N VAL A 133 0.51 1.13 26.57
CA VAL A 133 -0.22 2.30 26.02
C VAL A 133 0.73 3.50 25.89
N GLU A 134 1.62 3.69 26.86
CA GLU A 134 2.60 4.77 26.85
C GLU A 134 3.65 4.62 25.72
N GLU A 135 4.08 3.39 25.42
CA GLU A 135 4.99 3.14 24.30
C GLU A 135 4.35 3.40 22.94
N ILE A 136 3.02 3.22 22.84
CA ILE A 136 2.28 3.45 21.60
C ILE A 136 1.94 4.93 21.43
N TRP A 137 1.46 5.62 22.44
CA TRP A 137 0.98 7.00 22.32
C TRP A 137 1.86 8.05 23.00
N GLY A 138 2.71 7.67 23.96
CA GLY A 138 3.51 8.61 24.73
C GLY A 138 2.63 9.58 25.52
N ALA A 139 2.89 10.87 25.34
CA ALA A 139 2.10 11.95 25.94
C ALA A 139 0.92 12.43 25.05
N GLU A 140 0.77 11.85 23.86
CA GLU A 140 -0.29 12.21 22.93
C GLU A 140 -1.64 11.60 23.37
N GLU A 141 -2.73 12.23 22.94
CA GLU A 141 -4.04 11.63 23.11
C GLU A 141 -4.15 10.32 22.32
N PRO A 142 -4.78 9.28 22.88
CA PRO A 142 -4.78 7.95 22.28
C PRO A 142 -5.77 7.79 21.12
N TYR A 143 -5.57 8.59 20.08
CA TYR A 143 -6.17 8.43 18.76
C TYR A 143 -5.29 7.55 17.88
N LEU A 144 -5.89 6.81 16.93
CA LEU A 144 -5.12 6.04 15.91
C LEU A 144 -4.12 6.91 15.15
N TRP A 145 -4.45 8.17 14.92
CA TRP A 145 -3.59 9.14 14.25
C TRP A 145 -2.22 9.32 14.91
N PHE A 146 -2.15 9.18 16.24
CA PHE A 146 -0.94 9.35 17.02
C PHE A 146 -0.29 8.04 17.47
N ALA A 147 -0.89 6.89 17.15
CA ALA A 147 -0.34 5.58 17.54
C ALA A 147 0.98 5.28 16.79
N LYS A 148 2.07 5.12 17.52
CA LYS A 148 3.43 4.84 17.00
C LYS A 148 3.60 3.36 16.71
N MET A 149 3.11 2.93 15.54
CA MET A 149 3.07 1.53 15.17
C MET A 149 3.95 1.18 13.96
N TYR A 150 4.35 2.18 13.15
CA TYR A 150 4.99 1.96 11.86
C TYR A 150 6.51 2.01 11.98
N PRO A 151 7.23 0.89 11.82
CA PRO A 151 8.68 0.85 11.90
C PRO A 151 9.35 1.73 10.84
N VAL A 152 10.42 2.40 11.25
CA VAL A 152 11.31 3.15 10.37
C VAL A 152 12.41 2.21 9.87
N CYS A 153 12.49 2.00 8.57
CA CYS A 153 13.37 1.03 7.92
C CYS A 153 14.39 1.69 6.98
N ASP A 154 15.43 0.97 6.62
CA ASP A 154 16.47 1.44 5.71
C ASP A 154 16.09 1.27 4.23
N SER A 155 15.14 0.40 3.92
CA SER A 155 14.59 0.19 2.57
C SER A 155 13.06 0.12 2.56
N ILE A 156 12.47 0.33 1.37
CA ILE A 156 11.01 0.20 1.20
C ILE A 156 10.56 -1.26 1.35
N GLU A 157 11.38 -2.21 0.93
CA GLU A 157 11.10 -3.64 1.03
C GLU A 157 11.06 -4.12 2.49
N GLU A 158 11.97 -3.63 3.33
CA GLU A 158 11.93 -3.87 4.78
C GLU A 158 10.69 -3.24 5.41
N ALA A 159 10.36 -2.00 5.05
CA ALA A 159 9.19 -1.30 5.56
C ALA A 159 7.87 -1.99 5.15
N VAL A 160 7.78 -2.52 3.92
CA VAL A 160 6.68 -3.36 3.47
C VAL A 160 6.57 -4.64 4.30
N THR A 161 7.69 -5.31 4.54
CA THR A 161 7.72 -6.55 5.32
C THR A 161 7.24 -6.30 6.74
N ALA A 162 7.71 -5.23 7.37
CA ALA A 162 7.29 -4.84 8.71
C ALA A 162 5.80 -4.44 8.78
N ALA A 163 5.28 -3.77 7.75
CA ALA A 163 3.87 -3.42 7.66
C ALA A 163 2.97 -4.66 7.53
N LEU A 164 3.37 -5.64 6.70
CA LEU A 164 2.62 -6.91 6.57
C LEU A 164 2.73 -7.77 7.83
N GLU A 165 3.88 -7.79 8.52
CA GLU A 165 4.01 -8.40 9.84
C GLU A 165 3.01 -7.80 10.83
N LEU A 166 2.87 -6.47 10.85
CA LEU A 166 1.92 -5.79 11.72
C LEU A 166 0.47 -6.24 11.45
N VAL A 167 0.08 -6.44 10.19
CA VAL A 167 -1.24 -6.98 9.83
C VAL A 167 -1.47 -8.37 10.43
N GLU A 168 -0.48 -9.26 10.30
CA GLU A 168 -0.58 -10.62 10.82
C GLU A 168 -0.60 -10.68 12.36
N VAL A 169 0.18 -9.80 13.00
CA VAL A 169 0.19 -9.66 14.47
C VAL A 169 -1.17 -9.16 14.98
N LEU A 170 -1.70 -8.09 14.38
CA LEU A 170 -2.99 -7.53 14.80
C LEU A 170 -4.18 -8.45 14.48
N ALA A 171 -4.03 -9.33 13.51
CA ALA A 171 -5.00 -10.39 13.26
C ALA A 171 -4.87 -11.60 14.23
N GLY A 172 -3.91 -11.57 15.15
CA GLY A 172 -3.64 -12.66 16.08
C GLY A 172 -3.08 -13.93 15.43
N ARG A 173 -2.63 -13.85 14.18
CA ARG A 173 -2.08 -14.99 13.43
C ARG A 173 -0.58 -15.19 13.64
N GLN A 174 0.11 -14.16 14.10
CA GLN A 174 1.54 -14.18 14.37
C GLN A 174 1.86 -13.45 15.68
N LYS A 175 2.90 -13.89 16.38
CA LYS A 175 3.44 -13.14 17.51
C LYS A 175 4.34 -12.02 17.00
N VAL A 176 4.29 -10.88 17.68
CA VAL A 176 5.18 -9.75 17.40
C VAL A 176 6.64 -10.14 17.55
N SER A 177 7.48 -9.71 16.59
CA SER A 177 8.93 -9.98 16.64
C SER A 177 9.65 -9.04 17.61
N GLU A 178 10.79 -9.47 18.15
CA GLU A 178 11.66 -8.60 18.96
C GLU A 178 12.22 -7.44 18.13
N ASN A 179 12.43 -7.64 16.84
CA ASN A 179 12.86 -6.57 15.94
C ASN A 179 11.81 -5.44 15.88
N TYR A 180 10.54 -5.79 15.80
CA TYR A 180 9.46 -4.80 15.81
C TYR A 180 9.41 -4.04 17.14
N LYS A 181 9.51 -4.72 18.28
CA LYS A 181 9.47 -4.08 19.60
C LYS A 181 10.60 -3.07 19.79
N ASN A 182 11.80 -3.41 19.32
CA ASN A 182 13.00 -2.58 19.43
C ASN A 182 13.15 -1.52 18.32
N ALA A 183 12.33 -1.57 17.28
CA ALA A 183 12.40 -0.62 16.17
C ALA A 183 11.98 0.79 16.61
N GLN A 184 12.61 1.79 16.00
CA GLN A 184 12.02 3.13 15.99
C GLN A 184 10.71 3.08 15.22
N ARG A 185 9.62 3.54 15.82
CA ARG A 185 8.29 3.57 15.21
C ARG A 185 7.77 4.99 15.10
N MET A 186 6.97 5.23 14.07
CA MET A 186 6.25 6.48 13.85
C MET A 186 4.75 6.25 13.85
N SER A 187 4.02 7.30 14.16
CA SER A 187 2.56 7.37 13.98
C SER A 187 2.19 7.80 12.54
N LEU A 188 0.90 7.79 12.21
CA LEU A 188 0.39 8.41 10.98
C LEU A 188 0.79 9.87 10.90
N TYR A 189 0.64 10.60 12.00
CA TYR A 189 0.96 12.04 12.09
C TYR A 189 2.45 12.32 11.91
N GLU A 190 3.31 11.61 12.65
CA GLU A 190 4.75 11.79 12.57
C GLU A 190 5.30 11.46 11.18
N SER A 191 4.85 10.35 10.60
CA SER A 191 5.29 9.92 9.26
C SER A 191 4.85 10.91 8.17
N PHE A 192 3.64 11.48 8.26
CA PHE A 192 3.18 12.52 7.36
C PHE A 192 4.08 13.76 7.41
N ASN A 193 4.38 14.24 8.62
CA ASN A 193 5.23 15.42 8.81
C ASN A 193 6.70 15.19 8.44
N ALA A 194 7.19 13.95 8.50
CA ALA A 194 8.57 13.60 8.17
C ALA A 194 8.78 13.23 6.69
N ALA A 195 7.72 13.05 5.91
CA ALA A 195 7.80 12.67 4.51
C ALA A 195 8.59 13.69 3.66
N ASP A 196 9.37 13.17 2.72
CA ASP A 196 10.08 13.94 1.70
C ASP A 196 9.28 13.96 0.40
N THR A 197 8.41 14.93 0.27
CA THR A 197 7.52 15.07 -0.90
C THR A 197 8.30 15.25 -2.21
N THR A 198 9.46 15.88 -2.18
CA THR A 198 10.29 16.07 -3.38
C THR A 198 10.84 14.74 -3.88
N GLN A 199 11.34 13.89 -2.99
CA GLN A 199 11.82 12.57 -3.37
C GLN A 199 10.68 11.61 -3.74
N MET A 200 9.51 11.76 -3.15
CA MET A 200 8.32 11.00 -3.55
C MET A 200 7.89 11.36 -4.97
N LEU A 201 7.84 12.65 -5.32
CA LEU A 201 7.55 13.08 -6.69
C LEU A 201 8.62 12.57 -7.69
N ALA A 202 9.89 12.64 -7.34
CA ALA A 202 10.96 12.09 -8.18
C ALA A 202 10.82 10.56 -8.37
N TRP A 203 10.35 9.84 -7.38
CA TRP A 203 10.02 8.40 -7.50
C TRP A 203 8.90 8.19 -8.51
N GLN A 204 7.80 8.93 -8.40
CA GLN A 204 6.64 8.85 -9.30
C GLN A 204 7.03 9.11 -10.75
N GLU A 205 7.80 10.17 -11.00
CA GLU A 205 8.33 10.49 -12.35
C GLU A 205 9.24 9.40 -12.91
N ASN A 206 10.12 8.84 -12.08
CA ASN A 206 11.00 7.75 -12.51
C ASN A 206 10.23 6.47 -12.83
N LEU A 207 9.19 6.17 -12.04
CA LEU A 207 8.31 5.05 -12.27
C LEU A 207 7.55 5.20 -13.59
N GLU A 208 6.98 6.37 -13.84
CA GLU A 208 6.29 6.69 -15.10
C GLU A 208 7.21 6.49 -16.31
N LYS A 209 8.45 7.00 -16.24
CA LYS A 209 9.45 6.79 -17.31
C LYS A 209 9.73 5.31 -17.55
N LYS A 210 9.92 4.51 -16.50
CA LYS A 210 10.16 3.07 -16.62
C LYS A 210 8.96 2.33 -17.21
N ILE A 211 7.75 2.67 -16.82
CA ILE A 211 6.53 2.08 -17.37
C ILE A 211 6.40 2.38 -18.87
N ARG A 212 6.66 3.62 -19.27
CA ARG A 212 6.64 4.01 -20.69
C ARG A 212 7.66 3.23 -21.52
N ILE A 213 8.89 3.09 -21.01
CA ILE A 213 9.94 2.32 -21.68
C ILE A 213 9.54 0.85 -21.79
N SER A 214 9.04 0.24 -20.73
CA SER A 214 8.61 -1.15 -20.71
C SER A 214 7.51 -1.42 -21.74
N ARG A 215 6.50 -0.55 -21.82
CA ARG A 215 5.41 -0.64 -22.82
C ARG A 215 5.94 -0.51 -24.25
N PHE A 216 6.90 0.39 -24.48
CA PHE A 216 7.51 0.56 -25.79
C PHE A 216 8.30 -0.67 -26.23
N LEU A 217 9.09 -1.26 -25.34
CA LEU A 217 9.85 -2.49 -25.61
C LEU A 217 8.90 -3.65 -25.91
N LYS A 218 7.85 -3.84 -25.13
CA LYS A 218 6.83 -4.86 -25.38
C LYS A 218 6.18 -4.71 -26.75
N ALA A 219 5.82 -3.50 -27.15
CA ALA A 219 5.24 -3.23 -28.47
C ALA A 219 6.21 -3.50 -29.62
N ILE A 220 7.53 -3.37 -29.42
CA ILE A 220 8.55 -3.76 -30.41
C ILE A 220 8.60 -5.28 -30.54
N ASP A 221 8.63 -6.00 -29.42
CA ASP A 221 8.73 -7.46 -29.42
C ASP A 221 7.49 -8.10 -30.06
N GLU A 222 6.29 -7.61 -29.74
CA GLU A 222 5.03 -8.05 -30.38
C GLU A 222 5.06 -7.84 -31.92
N ARG A 223 5.61 -6.72 -32.39
CA ARG A 223 5.75 -6.46 -33.84
C ARG A 223 6.77 -7.40 -34.52
N LYS A 224 7.85 -7.76 -33.82
CA LYS A 224 8.82 -8.74 -34.33
C LYS A 224 8.19 -10.12 -34.51
N GLU A 225 7.45 -10.58 -33.46
CA GLU A 225 6.77 -11.88 -33.52
C GLU A 225 5.76 -11.95 -34.66
N VAL A 226 4.99 -10.87 -34.90
CA VAL A 226 4.06 -10.79 -36.03
C VAL A 226 4.79 -10.83 -37.38
N ALA A 227 5.93 -10.13 -37.49
CA ALA A 227 6.71 -10.12 -38.72
C ALA A 227 7.37 -11.50 -39.02
N GLU A 228 7.86 -12.19 -38.00
CA GLU A 228 8.43 -13.52 -38.12
C GLU A 228 7.36 -14.56 -38.51
N ALA A 229 6.16 -14.46 -37.90
CA ALA A 229 5.04 -15.32 -38.25
C ALA A 229 4.52 -15.09 -39.70
N ALA A 230 4.67 -13.89 -40.25
CA ALA A 230 4.28 -13.58 -41.62
C ALA A 230 5.31 -14.05 -42.67
N LEU A 231 6.55 -14.41 -42.25
CA LEU A 231 7.63 -14.89 -43.11
C LEU A 231 7.75 -16.42 -43.09
N SER A 232 7.04 -17.12 -42.21
CA SER A 232 6.97 -18.57 -42.09
C SER A 232 5.78 -19.15 -42.86
#